data_4e21fdddda4b4201eb36e46e0f707c7c
#
_entry.id   4e21fdddda4b4201eb36e46e0f707c7c
#
_cell.length_a   1.000
_cell.length_b   1.000
_cell.length_c   1.000
_cell.angle_alpha   90.00
_cell.angle_beta   90.00
_cell.angle_gamma   90.00
#
_symmetry.space_group_name_H-M   'P 1'
#
loop_
_entity.id
_entity.type
_entity.pdbx_description
1 polymer ?
#
loop_
_entity_poly.entity_id
_entity_poly.type
_entity_poly.pdbx_seq_one_letter_code
_entity_poly.pdbx_strand_id
1 'polypeptide(L)'
;MERMVEAVPESDYQVLQNFLTHSSWEHRPVVDRVAHKADAQIGGEIGTGLYIDESAFAKKGEQSVGVARQWNGRLGKQDNCQVGVFGALGRRDRVTLIDARLYLPKEWTDDPRRCERADVPRSEQIHRTKLQLAQEIIRNARRLGVRFEWVGVDGGYGNSLEFLQSLEAQGETFVADIHSDRHIYLTDPAPYLPPQDGGRP
;
A
#
# COMPACT_ATOMS: atom_id res chain seq x y z
N MET A 1 -12.26 10.90 16.72
CA MET A 1 -13.69 11.08 16.46
C MET A 1 -14.18 12.51 16.74
N GLU A 2 -13.77 13.16 17.80
CA GLU A 2 -14.17 14.56 18.09
C GLU A 2 -14.02 15.48 16.87
N ARG A 3 -12.86 15.49 16.23
CA ARG A 3 -12.63 16.26 14.98
C ARG A 3 -13.55 15.87 13.80
N MET A 4 -14.06 14.65 13.77
CA MET A 4 -15.02 14.25 12.74
C MET A 4 -16.40 14.85 13.00
N VAL A 5 -16.81 14.89 14.27
CA VAL A 5 -18.07 15.53 14.69
C VAL A 5 -18.04 17.02 14.37
N GLU A 6 -16.91 17.69 14.64
CA GLU A 6 -16.72 19.10 14.32
C GLU A 6 -16.79 19.39 12.80
N ALA A 7 -16.34 18.44 11.98
CA ALA A 7 -16.28 18.60 10.52
C ALA A 7 -17.58 18.18 9.79
N VAL A 8 -18.47 17.42 10.45
CA VAL A 8 -19.72 16.92 9.85
C VAL A 8 -20.91 17.59 10.53
N PRO A 9 -21.58 18.56 9.87
CA PRO A 9 -22.76 19.20 10.43
C PRO A 9 -23.81 18.19 10.88
N GLU A 10 -24.49 18.49 12.00
CA GLU A 10 -25.57 17.68 12.56
C GLU A 10 -25.16 16.25 12.99
N SER A 11 -23.86 15.98 13.08
CA SER A 11 -23.38 14.68 13.56
C SER A 11 -23.29 14.65 15.09
N ASP A 12 -23.61 13.48 15.66
CA ASP A 12 -23.47 13.18 17.09
C ASP A 12 -22.30 12.21 17.32
N TYR A 13 -21.51 12.46 18.36
CA TYR A 13 -20.37 11.63 18.72
C TYR A 13 -20.79 10.17 18.97
N GLN A 14 -21.85 9.95 19.72
CA GLN A 14 -22.33 8.61 20.09
C GLN A 14 -22.82 7.84 18.85
N VAL A 15 -23.51 8.54 17.95
CA VAL A 15 -24.01 7.97 16.69
C VAL A 15 -22.83 7.56 15.80
N LEU A 16 -21.84 8.42 15.62
CA LEU A 16 -20.64 8.10 14.84
C LEU A 16 -19.82 6.98 15.48
N GLN A 17 -19.67 6.98 16.79
CA GLN A 17 -18.97 5.92 17.50
C GLN A 17 -19.68 4.58 17.32
N ASN A 18 -20.99 4.55 17.52
CA ASN A 18 -21.79 3.34 17.35
C ASN A 18 -21.74 2.82 15.91
N PHE A 19 -21.84 3.72 14.93
CA PHE A 19 -21.66 3.36 13.52
C PHE A 19 -20.32 2.67 13.24
N LEU A 20 -19.22 3.25 13.73
CA LEU A 20 -17.88 2.69 13.47
C LEU A 20 -17.58 1.39 14.23
N THR A 21 -18.20 1.20 15.42
CA THR A 21 -17.84 0.08 16.30
C THR A 21 -18.81 -1.08 16.28
N HIS A 22 -20.08 -0.84 15.96
CA HIS A 22 -21.13 -1.86 16.08
C HIS A 22 -21.97 -2.05 14.81
N SER A 23 -22.04 -1.06 13.91
CA SER A 23 -22.81 -1.22 12.68
C SER A 23 -22.13 -2.16 11.71
N SER A 24 -22.90 -3.06 11.13
CA SER A 24 -22.43 -3.95 10.09
C SER A 24 -22.34 -3.19 8.76
N TRP A 25 -21.13 -2.89 8.29
CA TRP A 25 -20.90 -2.25 6.99
C TRP A 25 -19.61 -2.74 6.36
N GLU A 26 -19.60 -2.78 5.05
CA GLU A 26 -18.43 -3.13 4.28
C GLU A 26 -17.60 -1.88 3.97
N HIS A 27 -16.31 -1.92 4.32
CA HIS A 27 -15.42 -0.77 4.10
C HIS A 27 -15.07 -0.56 2.62
N ARG A 28 -15.00 -1.64 1.83
CA ARG A 28 -14.53 -1.57 0.44
C ARG A 28 -15.36 -0.63 -0.44
N PRO A 29 -16.69 -0.69 -0.49
CA PRO A 29 -17.49 0.26 -1.26
C PRO A 29 -17.29 1.72 -0.84
N VAL A 30 -17.04 1.97 0.45
CA VAL A 30 -16.75 3.33 0.95
C VAL A 30 -15.42 3.84 0.43
N VAL A 31 -14.36 3.03 0.53
CA VAL A 31 -13.02 3.35 0.01
C VAL A 31 -13.06 3.56 -1.50
N ASP A 32 -13.74 2.69 -2.25
CA ASP A 32 -13.90 2.82 -3.70
C ASP A 32 -14.65 4.13 -4.05
N ARG A 33 -15.65 4.53 -3.25
CA ARG A 33 -16.34 5.82 -3.42
C ARG A 33 -15.42 7.01 -3.16
N VAL A 34 -14.53 6.92 -2.18
CA VAL A 34 -13.51 7.95 -1.93
C VAL A 34 -12.57 8.07 -3.12
N ALA A 35 -12.10 6.94 -3.68
CA ALA A 35 -11.24 6.92 -4.85
C ALA A 35 -11.89 7.61 -6.06
N HIS A 36 -13.16 7.32 -6.35
CA HIS A 36 -13.91 8.01 -7.42
C HIS A 36 -14.07 9.52 -7.17
N LYS A 37 -14.33 9.94 -5.93
CA LYS A 37 -14.41 11.36 -5.60
C LYS A 37 -13.07 12.06 -5.72
N ALA A 38 -11.98 11.41 -5.32
CA ALA A 38 -10.62 11.91 -5.49
C ALA A 38 -10.27 12.07 -6.97
N ASP A 39 -10.57 11.06 -7.80
CA ASP A 39 -10.35 11.13 -9.24
C ASP A 39 -11.12 12.28 -9.90
N ALA A 40 -12.37 12.49 -9.50
CA ALA A 40 -13.18 13.58 -10.04
C ALA A 40 -12.62 14.98 -9.72
N GLN A 41 -11.79 15.11 -8.67
CA GLN A 41 -11.24 16.40 -8.23
C GLN A 41 -9.79 16.63 -8.68
N ILE A 42 -8.97 15.59 -8.74
CA ILE A 42 -7.53 15.70 -9.00
C ILE A 42 -7.01 14.69 -10.03
N GLY A 43 -7.84 13.73 -10.48
CA GLY A 43 -7.45 12.73 -11.46
C GLY A 43 -7.48 13.26 -12.90
N GLY A 44 -6.68 12.62 -13.77
CA GLY A 44 -6.71 12.84 -15.22
C GLY A 44 -6.06 14.11 -15.72
N GLU A 45 -5.40 14.87 -14.86
CA GLU A 45 -4.64 16.05 -15.26
C GLU A 45 -3.13 15.77 -15.22
N ILE A 46 -2.38 16.54 -16.04
CA ILE A 46 -0.92 16.42 -16.14
C ILE A 46 -0.26 16.54 -14.76
N GLY A 47 0.60 15.58 -14.43
CA GLY A 47 1.33 15.50 -13.16
C GLY A 47 0.55 14.83 -12.04
N THR A 48 -0.60 14.20 -12.33
CA THR A 48 -1.28 13.37 -11.32
C THR A 48 -0.52 12.06 -11.10
N GLY A 49 -0.10 11.79 -9.87
CA GLY A 49 0.60 10.57 -9.46
C GLY A 49 -0.20 9.75 -8.45
N LEU A 50 -0.01 8.44 -8.47
CA LEU A 50 -0.42 7.51 -7.42
C LEU A 50 0.80 7.19 -6.56
N TYR A 51 0.79 7.63 -5.32
CA TYR A 51 1.87 7.39 -4.36
C TYR A 51 1.54 6.18 -3.49
N ILE A 52 2.49 5.26 -3.36
CA ILE A 52 2.38 4.09 -2.49
C ILE A 52 3.42 4.21 -1.38
N ASP A 53 2.96 4.06 -0.15
CA ASP A 53 3.82 4.07 1.02
C ASP A 53 3.17 3.27 2.15
N GLU A 54 3.96 2.92 3.17
CA GLU A 54 3.46 2.27 4.37
C GLU A 54 3.53 3.19 5.58
N SER A 55 2.62 2.98 6.51
CA SER A 55 2.66 3.66 7.80
C SER A 55 2.39 2.70 8.94
N ALA A 56 3.12 2.88 10.04
CA ALA A 56 2.99 2.09 11.23
C ALA A 56 2.25 2.82 12.34
N PHE A 57 1.37 2.09 13.03
CA PHE A 57 0.57 2.57 14.17
C PHE A 57 0.99 1.82 15.42
N ALA A 58 1.71 2.47 16.32
CA ALA A 58 2.14 1.88 17.58
C ALA A 58 0.93 1.39 18.41
N LYS A 59 1.04 0.20 18.98
CA LYS A 59 0.02 -0.44 19.79
C LYS A 59 0.61 -0.90 21.12
N LYS A 60 -0.19 -0.83 22.19
CA LYS A 60 0.24 -1.30 23.53
C LYS A 60 -0.09 -2.77 23.78
N GLY A 61 -1.07 -3.34 23.08
CA GLY A 61 -1.54 -4.71 23.27
C GLY A 61 -1.31 -5.58 22.04
N GLU A 62 -1.74 -6.83 22.10
CA GLU A 62 -1.54 -7.86 21.08
C GLU A 62 -2.82 -8.27 20.34
N GLN A 63 -3.97 -7.66 20.71
CA GLN A 63 -5.28 -8.07 20.19
C GLN A 63 -5.66 -7.44 18.86
N SER A 64 -5.10 -6.25 18.53
CA SER A 64 -5.43 -5.60 17.25
C SER A 64 -4.92 -6.41 16.07
N VAL A 65 -5.75 -6.61 15.06
CA VAL A 65 -5.41 -7.39 13.86
C VAL A 65 -4.11 -6.88 13.21
N GLY A 66 -3.19 -7.79 12.91
CA GLY A 66 -1.91 -7.46 12.27
C GLY A 66 -0.87 -6.84 13.20
N VAL A 67 -1.17 -6.71 14.51
CA VAL A 67 -0.17 -6.23 15.47
C VAL A 67 0.95 -7.26 15.67
N ALA A 68 2.17 -6.78 15.57
CA ALA A 68 3.38 -7.58 15.74
C ALA A 68 4.56 -6.69 16.09
N ARG A 69 5.66 -7.30 16.54
CA ARG A 69 6.94 -6.61 16.68
C ARG A 69 7.60 -6.50 15.30
N GLN A 70 7.45 -5.35 14.67
CA GLN A 70 7.91 -5.10 13.31
C GLN A 70 8.49 -3.69 13.16
N TRP A 71 9.11 -3.40 12.03
CA TRP A 71 9.70 -2.08 11.77
C TRP A 71 8.63 -1.00 11.77
N ASN A 72 8.86 0.02 12.58
CA ASN A 72 8.05 1.24 12.64
C ASN A 72 8.86 2.40 12.07
N GLY A 73 8.65 2.72 10.79
CA GLY A 73 9.39 3.78 10.10
C GLY A 73 9.24 5.16 10.75
N ARG A 74 8.10 5.46 11.38
CA ARG A 74 7.88 6.72 12.11
C ARG A 74 8.76 6.86 13.35
N LEU A 75 9.18 5.75 13.94
CA LEU A 75 10.02 5.73 15.15
C LEU A 75 11.47 5.32 14.83
N GLY A 76 11.75 4.89 13.60
CA GLY A 76 13.07 4.41 13.20
C GLY A 76 13.56 3.17 13.95
N LYS A 77 12.65 2.34 14.45
CA LYS A 77 12.97 1.13 15.24
C LYS A 77 11.92 0.03 15.11
N GLN A 78 12.27 -1.17 15.54
CA GLN A 78 11.26 -2.23 15.74
C GLN A 78 10.40 -1.89 16.97
N ASP A 79 9.08 -1.96 16.79
CA ASP A 79 8.11 -1.68 17.83
C ASP A 79 6.88 -2.57 17.67
N ASN A 80 6.08 -2.66 18.73
CA ASN A 80 4.78 -3.34 18.65
C ASN A 80 3.80 -2.44 17.92
N CYS A 81 3.47 -2.77 16.67
CA CYS A 81 2.67 -1.91 15.81
C CYS A 81 1.84 -2.70 14.79
N GLN A 82 0.81 -2.05 14.27
CA GLN A 82 0.15 -2.43 13.03
C GLN A 82 0.80 -1.66 11.88
N VAL A 83 0.87 -2.27 10.69
CA VAL A 83 1.35 -1.59 9.48
C VAL A 83 0.26 -1.64 8.42
N GLY A 84 -0.02 -0.49 7.83
CA GLY A 84 -0.87 -0.39 6.65
C GLY A 84 -0.06 0.08 5.45
N VAL A 85 -0.37 -0.45 4.27
CA VAL A 85 0.08 0.06 2.99
C VAL A 85 -1.01 0.94 2.42
N PHE A 86 -0.66 2.13 1.97
CA PHE A 86 -1.59 3.15 1.53
C PHE A 86 -1.33 3.56 0.09
N GLY A 87 -2.41 3.85 -0.63
CA GLY A 87 -2.36 4.52 -1.92
C GLY A 87 -2.94 5.92 -1.81
N ALA A 88 -2.19 6.93 -2.24
CA ALA A 88 -2.63 8.31 -2.25
C ALA A 88 -2.59 8.87 -3.67
N LEU A 89 -3.68 9.47 -4.12
CA LEU A 89 -3.73 10.21 -5.37
C LEU A 89 -3.31 11.65 -5.08
N GLY A 90 -2.33 12.16 -5.81
CA GLY A 90 -1.78 13.47 -5.58
C GLY A 90 -1.46 14.23 -6.84
N ARG A 91 -1.61 15.55 -6.79
CA ARG A 91 -1.26 16.48 -7.86
C ARG A 91 -0.96 17.85 -7.26
N ARG A 92 0.26 18.36 -7.50
CA ARG A 92 0.74 19.64 -6.93
C ARG A 92 0.62 19.64 -5.39
N ASP A 93 -0.17 20.55 -4.84
CA ASP A 93 -0.43 20.73 -3.40
C ASP A 93 -1.62 19.92 -2.87
N ARG A 94 -2.31 19.17 -3.73
CA ARG A 94 -3.46 18.36 -3.36
C ARG A 94 -3.09 16.89 -3.31
N VAL A 95 -3.40 16.26 -2.18
CA VAL A 95 -3.21 14.82 -1.99
C VAL A 95 -4.34 14.26 -1.14
N THR A 96 -4.78 13.04 -1.45
CA THR A 96 -5.76 12.33 -0.64
C THR A 96 -5.56 10.82 -0.72
N LEU A 97 -5.81 10.13 0.38
CA LEU A 97 -5.79 8.66 0.39
C LEU A 97 -6.97 8.12 -0.42
N ILE A 98 -6.70 7.11 -1.25
CA ILE A 98 -7.71 6.45 -2.10
C ILE A 98 -7.82 4.95 -1.84
N ASP A 99 -6.84 4.34 -1.22
CA ASP A 99 -6.88 2.93 -0.80
C ASP A 99 -5.98 2.72 0.42
N ALA A 100 -6.30 1.68 1.19
CA ALA A 100 -5.50 1.20 2.30
C ALA A 100 -5.63 -0.31 2.43
N ARG A 101 -4.51 -0.98 2.73
CA ARG A 101 -4.43 -2.42 2.98
C ARG A 101 -3.70 -2.69 4.29
N LEU A 102 -4.33 -3.45 5.18
CA LEU A 102 -3.67 -3.86 6.40
C LEU A 102 -2.65 -4.99 6.08
N TYR A 103 -1.41 -4.80 6.51
CA TYR A 103 -0.41 -5.85 6.44
C TYR A 103 -0.66 -6.87 7.56
N LEU A 104 -0.83 -8.13 7.16
CA LEU A 104 -1.00 -9.24 8.09
C LEU A 104 0.31 -10.05 8.14
N PRO A 105 1.12 -9.93 9.20
CA PRO A 105 2.36 -10.68 9.34
C PRO A 105 2.13 -12.19 9.36
N LYS A 106 3.15 -12.98 9.00
CA LYS A 106 3.08 -14.46 8.97
C LYS A 106 2.63 -15.05 10.31
N GLU A 107 3.08 -14.51 11.42
CA GLU A 107 2.67 -14.97 12.77
C GLU A 107 1.15 -14.84 13.03
N TRP A 108 0.43 -14.05 12.22
CA TRP A 108 -1.02 -14.01 12.23
C TRP A 108 -1.61 -15.07 11.30
N THR A 109 -1.12 -15.17 10.08
CA THR A 109 -1.64 -16.11 9.07
C THR A 109 -1.33 -17.56 9.42
N ASP A 110 -0.27 -17.79 10.18
CA ASP A 110 0.13 -19.10 10.72
C ASP A 110 -0.65 -19.50 11.99
N ASP A 111 -1.45 -18.59 12.57
CA ASP A 111 -2.35 -18.85 13.71
C ASP A 111 -3.82 -18.56 13.34
N PRO A 112 -4.52 -19.51 12.71
CA PRO A 112 -5.94 -19.36 12.35
C PRO A 112 -6.84 -19.04 13.55
N ARG A 113 -6.52 -19.58 14.75
CA ARG A 113 -7.31 -19.30 15.94
C ARG A 113 -7.19 -17.85 16.41
N ARG A 114 -6.00 -17.25 16.24
CA ARG A 114 -5.78 -15.82 16.49
C ARG A 114 -6.59 -14.97 15.53
N CYS A 115 -6.57 -15.32 14.24
CA CYS A 115 -7.37 -14.67 13.22
C CYS A 115 -8.87 -14.77 13.50
N GLU A 116 -9.38 -15.96 13.86
CA GLU A 116 -10.79 -16.17 14.19
C GLU A 116 -11.23 -15.35 15.41
N ARG A 117 -10.41 -15.31 16.50
CA ARG A 117 -10.71 -14.47 17.67
C ARG A 117 -10.78 -12.98 17.39
N ALA A 118 -10.11 -12.54 16.34
CA ALA A 118 -10.05 -11.15 15.92
C ALA A 118 -10.98 -10.84 14.74
N ASP A 119 -11.89 -11.75 14.41
CA ASP A 119 -12.86 -11.65 13.31
C ASP A 119 -12.23 -11.34 11.94
N VAL A 120 -11.01 -11.84 11.69
CA VAL A 120 -10.38 -11.72 10.37
C VAL A 120 -11.11 -12.63 9.39
N PRO A 121 -11.67 -12.09 8.29
CA PRO A 121 -12.35 -12.92 7.29
C PRO A 121 -11.42 -14.01 6.74
N ARG A 122 -11.93 -15.22 6.51
CA ARG A 122 -11.11 -16.33 5.99
C ARG A 122 -10.41 -16.03 4.67
N SER A 123 -11.04 -15.25 3.81
CA SER A 123 -10.45 -14.77 2.56
C SER A 123 -9.24 -13.85 2.76
N GLU A 124 -9.11 -13.23 3.93
CA GLU A 124 -8.03 -12.33 4.27
C GLU A 124 -6.92 -13.00 5.12
N GLN A 125 -7.12 -14.23 5.57
CA GLN A 125 -6.14 -15.01 6.34
C GLN A 125 -5.02 -15.58 5.44
N ILE A 126 -4.55 -14.77 4.50
CA ILE A 126 -3.50 -15.12 3.54
C ILE A 126 -2.35 -14.13 3.71
N HIS A 127 -1.14 -14.65 3.87
CA HIS A 127 0.03 -13.78 3.94
C HIS A 127 0.29 -13.13 2.59
N ARG A 128 0.32 -11.79 2.58
CA ARG A 128 0.72 -10.96 1.44
C ARG A 128 1.86 -10.06 1.88
N THR A 129 2.92 -10.00 1.09
CA THR A 129 4.00 -9.03 1.33
C THR A 129 3.49 -7.61 1.12
N LYS A 130 4.18 -6.61 1.67
CA LYS A 130 3.83 -5.21 1.44
C LYS A 130 3.89 -4.85 -0.05
N LEU A 131 4.83 -5.44 -0.80
CA LEU A 131 4.92 -5.29 -2.26
C LEU A 131 3.67 -5.83 -2.97
N GLN A 132 3.15 -6.98 -2.55
CA GLN A 132 1.91 -7.53 -3.09
C GLN A 132 0.70 -6.66 -2.76
N LEU A 133 0.63 -6.12 -1.53
CA LEU A 133 -0.43 -5.18 -1.14
C LEU A 133 -0.36 -3.88 -1.96
N ALA A 134 0.85 -3.37 -2.23
CA ALA A 134 1.07 -2.23 -3.12
C ALA A 134 0.52 -2.50 -4.53
N GLN A 135 0.84 -3.66 -5.10
CA GLN A 135 0.31 -4.05 -6.40
C GLN A 135 -1.22 -4.20 -6.42
N GLU A 136 -1.82 -4.71 -5.34
CA GLU A 136 -3.28 -4.76 -5.21
C GLU A 136 -3.90 -3.37 -5.23
N ILE A 137 -3.29 -2.40 -4.55
CA ILE A 137 -3.74 -1.00 -4.55
C ILE A 137 -3.68 -0.41 -5.96
N ILE A 138 -2.56 -0.58 -6.67
CA ILE A 138 -2.38 -0.06 -8.04
C ILE A 138 -3.42 -0.68 -8.99
N ARG A 139 -3.56 -2.02 -8.97
CA ARG A 139 -4.57 -2.71 -9.78
C ARG A 139 -5.99 -2.27 -9.44
N ASN A 140 -6.29 -2.08 -8.15
CA ASN A 140 -7.61 -1.60 -7.74
C ASN A 140 -7.87 -0.18 -8.25
N ALA A 141 -6.91 0.73 -8.17
CA ALA A 141 -7.03 2.08 -8.69
C ALA A 141 -7.30 2.06 -10.20
N ARG A 142 -6.58 1.24 -10.98
CA ARG A 142 -6.84 1.06 -12.42
C ARG A 142 -8.22 0.46 -12.70
N ARG A 143 -8.62 -0.57 -11.95
CA ARG A 143 -9.95 -1.20 -12.05
C ARG A 143 -11.08 -0.22 -11.81
N LEU A 144 -10.90 0.72 -10.88
CA LEU A 144 -11.84 1.79 -10.58
C LEU A 144 -11.81 2.93 -11.61
N GLY A 145 -10.90 2.90 -12.58
CA GLY A 145 -10.75 3.96 -13.57
C GLY A 145 -10.11 5.23 -13.01
N VAL A 146 -9.39 5.16 -11.90
CA VAL A 146 -8.63 6.29 -11.35
C VAL A 146 -7.52 6.68 -12.32
N ARG A 147 -7.49 7.97 -12.71
CA ARG A 147 -6.62 8.49 -13.75
C ARG A 147 -5.37 9.13 -13.14
N PHE A 148 -4.26 8.42 -13.21
CA PHE A 148 -2.94 8.91 -12.85
C PHE A 148 -1.93 8.60 -13.95
N GLU A 149 -0.89 9.41 -14.08
CA GLU A 149 0.13 9.27 -15.14
C GLU A 149 1.28 8.37 -14.69
N TRP A 150 1.56 8.31 -13.39
CA TRP A 150 2.71 7.57 -12.85
C TRP A 150 2.46 7.08 -11.43
N VAL A 151 3.22 6.08 -11.03
CA VAL A 151 3.26 5.51 -9.68
C VAL A 151 4.52 5.96 -8.98
N GLY A 152 4.42 6.54 -7.79
CA GLY A 152 5.55 6.94 -6.96
C GLY A 152 5.75 5.97 -5.79
N VAL A 153 6.97 5.51 -5.57
CA VAL A 153 7.33 4.63 -4.47
C VAL A 153 8.68 5.02 -3.86
N ASP A 154 8.84 4.78 -2.57
CA ASP A 154 10.11 4.98 -1.87
C ASP A 154 11.09 3.81 -2.06
N GLY A 155 12.28 3.91 -1.42
CA GLY A 155 13.31 2.89 -1.47
C GLY A 155 12.92 1.53 -0.88
N GLY A 156 11.90 1.47 -0.04
CA GLY A 156 11.35 0.22 0.49
C GLY A 156 10.76 -0.66 -0.63
N TYR A 157 10.14 -0.03 -1.62
CA TYR A 157 9.57 -0.67 -2.80
C TYR A 157 10.54 -0.64 -3.99
N GLY A 158 11.21 0.50 -4.21
CA GLY A 158 12.09 0.72 -5.36
C GLY A 158 13.33 -0.16 -5.40
N ASN A 159 13.76 -0.72 -4.27
CA ASN A 159 14.87 -1.70 -4.25
C ASN A 159 14.46 -3.12 -4.65
N SER A 160 13.19 -3.39 -4.90
CA SER A 160 12.72 -4.69 -5.38
C SER A 160 12.63 -4.69 -6.90
N LEU A 161 13.61 -5.33 -7.56
CA LEU A 161 13.60 -5.48 -9.02
C LEU A 161 12.33 -6.19 -9.51
N GLU A 162 11.89 -7.23 -8.79
CA GLU A 162 10.66 -7.96 -9.13
C GLU A 162 9.43 -7.04 -9.11
N PHE A 163 9.35 -6.14 -8.14
CA PHE A 163 8.26 -5.17 -8.04
C PHE A 163 8.29 -4.18 -9.22
N LEU A 164 9.46 -3.62 -9.53
CA LEU A 164 9.61 -2.68 -10.65
C LEU A 164 9.31 -3.34 -12.00
N GLN A 165 9.81 -4.56 -12.24
CA GLN A 165 9.49 -5.33 -13.42
C GLN A 165 7.99 -5.64 -13.55
N SER A 166 7.31 -5.84 -12.42
CA SER A 166 5.87 -6.06 -12.44
C SER A 166 5.08 -4.79 -12.79
N LEU A 167 5.58 -3.60 -12.41
CA LEU A 167 4.99 -2.32 -12.84
C LEU A 167 5.18 -2.13 -14.34
N GLU A 168 6.39 -2.37 -14.85
CA GLU A 168 6.69 -2.30 -16.27
C GLU A 168 5.83 -3.27 -17.09
N ALA A 169 5.69 -4.51 -16.65
CA ALA A 169 4.85 -5.51 -17.31
C ALA A 169 3.36 -5.13 -17.33
N GLN A 170 2.90 -4.32 -16.38
CA GLN A 170 1.55 -3.76 -16.36
C GLN A 170 1.41 -2.48 -17.21
N GLY A 171 2.50 -1.99 -17.82
CA GLY A 171 2.53 -0.77 -18.60
C GLY A 171 2.47 0.50 -17.74
N GLU A 172 2.82 0.41 -16.45
CA GLU A 172 2.84 1.57 -15.56
C GLU A 172 4.11 2.39 -15.75
N THR A 173 3.96 3.69 -15.88
CA THR A 173 5.08 4.63 -15.67
C THR A 173 5.30 4.79 -14.19
N PHE A 174 6.55 4.76 -13.72
CA PHE A 174 6.83 4.88 -12.29
C PHE A 174 8.06 5.73 -12.00
N VAL A 175 8.08 6.31 -10.80
CA VAL A 175 9.23 6.97 -10.17
C VAL A 175 9.50 6.23 -8.86
N ALA A 176 10.69 5.67 -8.73
CA ALA A 176 11.08 4.89 -7.56
C ALA A 176 12.39 5.40 -6.97
N ASP A 177 12.40 5.68 -5.67
CA ASP A 177 13.65 5.87 -4.97
C ASP A 177 14.39 4.53 -4.85
N ILE A 178 15.69 4.56 -5.04
CA ILE A 178 16.57 3.41 -4.85
C ILE A 178 17.66 3.77 -3.83
N HIS A 179 18.19 2.77 -3.13
CA HIS A 179 19.31 3.00 -2.23
C HIS A 179 20.58 3.38 -3.01
N SER A 180 21.38 4.26 -2.42
CA SER A 180 22.60 4.80 -3.06
C SER A 180 23.69 3.76 -3.36
N ASP A 181 23.61 2.56 -2.78
CA ASP A 181 24.50 1.43 -3.01
C ASP A 181 24.09 0.55 -4.22
N ARG A 182 23.00 0.91 -4.90
CA ARG A 182 22.53 0.17 -6.08
C ARG A 182 23.30 0.59 -7.34
N HIS A 183 23.69 -0.41 -8.11
CA HIS A 183 24.24 -0.21 -9.45
C HIS A 183 23.11 -0.09 -10.46
N ILE A 184 23.18 0.93 -11.30
CA ILE A 184 22.25 1.13 -12.41
C ILE A 184 23.03 1.13 -13.72
N TYR A 185 22.38 0.68 -14.78
CA TYR A 185 22.90 0.78 -16.14
C TYR A 185 22.16 1.93 -16.85
N LEU A 186 22.92 2.83 -17.46
CA LEU A 186 22.34 3.95 -18.25
C LEU A 186 21.92 3.50 -19.66
N THR A 187 22.43 2.37 -20.09
CA THR A 187 22.05 1.71 -21.35
C THR A 187 21.89 0.24 -21.08
N ASP A 188 21.04 -0.43 -21.83
CA ASP A 188 20.89 -1.89 -21.74
C ASP A 188 22.27 -2.55 -21.94
N PRO A 189 22.82 -3.21 -20.91
CA PRO A 189 24.06 -3.95 -21.07
C PRO A 189 23.73 -5.22 -21.85
N ALA A 190 23.65 -5.14 -23.17
CA ALA A 190 23.43 -6.30 -24.01
C ALA A 190 24.22 -7.50 -23.46
N PRO A 191 23.64 -8.68 -23.28
CA PRO A 191 24.29 -9.79 -22.63
C PRO A 191 25.60 -10.09 -23.38
N TYR A 192 26.74 -9.83 -22.73
CA TYR A 192 28.02 -10.23 -23.24
C TYR A 192 28.07 -11.76 -23.13
N LEU A 193 27.86 -12.42 -24.23
CA LEU A 193 28.19 -13.84 -24.35
C LEU A 193 29.71 -13.92 -24.52
N PRO A 194 30.47 -14.44 -23.53
CA PRO A 194 31.89 -14.65 -23.71
C PRO A 194 32.12 -15.52 -24.96
N PRO A 195 33.17 -15.26 -25.75
CA PRO A 195 33.48 -16.09 -26.89
C PRO A 195 33.49 -17.55 -26.43
N GLN A 196 32.77 -18.42 -27.11
CA GLN A 196 32.90 -19.85 -26.88
C GLN A 196 34.34 -20.17 -27.22
N ASP A 197 35.16 -20.52 -26.22
CA ASP A 197 36.47 -21.05 -26.43
C ASP A 197 36.32 -22.22 -27.39
N GLY A 198 36.79 -22.01 -28.63
CA GLY A 198 36.83 -23.06 -29.61
C GLY A 198 37.63 -24.22 -29.02
N GLY A 199 36.95 -25.35 -28.83
CA GLY A 199 37.59 -26.53 -28.30
C GLY A 199 38.90 -26.75 -29.01
N ARG A 200 39.98 -26.87 -28.26
CA ARG A 200 41.27 -27.32 -28.78
C ARG A 200 41.09 -28.71 -29.38
N PRO A 201 41.72 -28.96 -30.51
CA PRO A 201 41.74 -30.28 -31.11
C PRO A 201 42.44 -31.32 -30.25
#